data_9c69aba0d1a3ac6184767a312cd41ce8
#
_entry.id   9c69aba0d1a3ac6184767a312cd41ce8
#
_cell.length_a   1.000
_cell.length_b   1.000
_cell.length_c   1.000
_cell.angle_alpha   90.00
_cell.angle_beta   90.00
_cell.angle_gamma   90.00
#
_symmetry.space_group_name_H-M   'P 1'
#
loop_
_entity.id
_entity.type
_entity.pdbx_description
1 polymer ?
#
loop_
_entity_poly.entity_id
_entity_poly.type
_entity_poly.pdbx_seq_one_letter_code
_entity_poly.pdbx_strand_id
1 'polypeptide(L)'
;MTLCGVNEYIVCMTIYSPFLVEAEGPLYSRLADTIQRDIVAGVLVPGAKLPTHRDLADELGINVSTVTRGYREAEKRGLVTGTVGRGTFVASDAATSTSLVSFEPSCPGMLELGLVAPLHHMDPDISEGFKRIARRKNPTYFMRYTDPLGLPEHRRAGADWASRYGVDAEPEDVIVCAGAQHALTCCLSGLLQAGDRIATEALTYPGMKTLTNMLGMRLVSIEMDEHGMIPESLDTACRRDEIKAIYLMPGVHNPTTATLSEGRRTEIAHIADRHDLIIIEDDAYDLTDPGEYTPVGNRARHRSVYVAGMSKSLAAGLRISFIVTPKQFLKPIAQAVLNTIWMAPPLNAELAAMWINDGTADQVVENKRRAAARRYMLACDVLEGFRFRGKPTGFFIWLDLPEGWTGQALEQAAAAKGVNVFGAEKFAVGTIAPAAARVSLTGTDDLDDLERGLVILRDILLGNPPV
;
A
#
# COMPACT_ATOMS: atom_id res chain seq x y z
N MET A 1 60.84 -11.84 13.82
CA MET A 1 60.93 -10.43 13.47
C MET A 1 60.21 -10.32 12.14
N THR A 2 59.12 -9.72 11.92
CA THR A 2 58.57 -8.47 12.30
C THR A 2 57.24 -8.33 11.63
N LEU A 3 56.30 -8.06 12.38
CA LEU A 3 55.23 -7.04 12.44
C LEU A 3 54.03 -7.22 11.52
N CYS A 4 53.02 -7.44 12.23
CA CYS A 4 51.62 -7.24 11.94
C CYS A 4 51.32 -5.85 11.35
N GLY A 5 50.62 -5.77 10.22
CA GLY A 5 50.02 -4.57 9.72
C GLY A 5 48.50 -4.72 9.87
N VAL A 6 47.91 -4.14 10.88
CA VAL A 6 46.49 -3.97 11.05
C VAL A 6 46.08 -2.89 10.04
N ASN A 7 45.29 -3.28 9.05
CA ASN A 7 44.73 -2.34 8.11
C ASN A 7 43.40 -1.83 8.72
N GLU A 8 43.47 -0.67 9.37
CA GLU A 8 42.30 0.10 9.77
C GLU A 8 41.58 0.56 8.48
N TYR A 9 40.45 -0.06 8.19
CA TYR A 9 39.50 0.50 7.24
C TYR A 9 38.89 1.75 7.88
N ILE A 10 39.42 2.92 7.56
CA ILE A 10 38.75 4.19 7.76
C ILE A 10 37.58 4.19 6.78
N VAL A 11 36.40 3.88 7.28
CA VAL A 11 35.15 4.17 6.59
C VAL A 11 35.03 5.70 6.51
N CYS A 12 35.39 6.26 5.39
CA CYS A 12 35.17 7.67 5.09
C CYS A 12 33.65 7.88 5.02
N MET A 13 33.03 8.27 6.15
CA MET A 13 31.66 8.74 6.14
C MET A 13 31.63 10.03 5.34
N THR A 14 31.18 9.94 4.09
CA THR A 14 30.93 11.12 3.26
C THR A 14 29.83 11.91 3.95
N ILE A 15 30.18 13.05 4.57
CA ILE A 15 29.20 13.95 5.19
C ILE A 15 28.35 14.51 4.05
N TYR A 16 27.04 14.32 4.13
CA TYR A 16 26.10 14.91 3.16
C TYR A 16 26.22 16.44 3.16
N SER A 17 26.70 16.99 2.05
CA SER A 17 26.90 18.42 1.82
C SER A 17 26.02 18.87 0.64
N PRO A 18 24.80 19.35 0.91
CA PRO A 18 23.85 19.71 -0.15
C PRO A 18 24.20 21.04 -0.83
N PHE A 19 24.09 21.08 -2.15
CA PHE A 19 24.02 22.33 -2.89
C PHE A 19 22.59 22.89 -2.80
N LEU A 20 22.42 24.00 -2.07
CA LEU A 20 21.08 24.61 -1.91
C LEU A 20 20.48 24.99 -3.27
N VAL A 21 19.23 24.60 -3.48
CA VAL A 21 18.47 24.97 -4.68
C VAL A 21 18.40 26.50 -4.79
N GLU A 22 18.71 27.04 -5.96
CA GLU A 22 18.46 28.45 -6.26
C GLU A 22 16.95 28.65 -6.50
N ALA A 23 16.26 29.13 -5.46
CA ALA A 23 14.82 29.40 -5.49
C ALA A 23 14.54 30.68 -4.68
N GLU A 24 13.47 31.37 -5.02
CA GLU A 24 12.96 32.48 -4.19
C GLU A 24 12.38 31.91 -2.89
N GLY A 25 12.73 32.52 -1.76
CA GLY A 25 12.16 32.11 -0.46
C GLY A 25 13.18 31.99 0.67
N PRO A 26 12.69 31.72 1.89
CA PRO A 26 13.55 31.61 3.07
C PRO A 26 14.52 30.43 2.98
N LEU A 27 15.75 30.61 3.46
CA LEU A 27 16.81 29.59 3.43
C LEU A 27 16.40 28.24 4.03
N TYR A 28 15.58 28.21 5.06
CA TYR A 28 15.10 26.97 5.67
C TYR A 28 14.17 26.19 4.73
N SER A 29 13.35 26.86 3.92
CA SER A 29 12.49 26.24 2.90
C SER A 29 13.34 25.65 1.77
N ARG A 30 14.31 26.43 1.29
CA ARG A 30 15.27 25.98 0.26
C ARG A 30 16.08 24.76 0.70
N LEU A 31 16.41 24.65 1.99
CA LEU A 31 17.05 23.44 2.53
C LEU A 31 16.11 22.23 2.46
N ALA A 32 14.84 22.39 2.81
CA ALA A 32 13.85 21.31 2.68
C ALA A 32 13.62 20.93 1.21
N ASP A 33 13.57 21.89 0.28
CA ASP A 33 13.46 21.66 -1.16
C ASP A 33 14.70 20.90 -1.70
N THR A 34 15.89 21.24 -1.17
CA THR A 34 17.14 20.57 -1.52
C THR A 34 17.14 19.10 -1.07
N ILE A 35 16.74 18.86 0.19
CA ILE A 35 16.60 17.49 0.71
C ILE A 35 15.60 16.71 -0.15
N GLN A 36 14.48 17.29 -0.51
CA GLN A 36 13.47 16.67 -1.39
C GLN A 36 14.05 16.32 -2.76
N ARG A 37 14.75 17.26 -3.41
CA ARG A 37 15.42 17.03 -4.69
C ARG A 37 16.42 15.88 -4.60
N ASP A 38 17.24 15.86 -3.56
CA ASP A 38 18.33 14.87 -3.40
C ASP A 38 17.78 13.47 -3.05
N ILE A 39 16.62 13.40 -2.39
CA ILE A 39 15.86 12.15 -2.21
C ILE A 39 15.31 11.65 -3.56
N VAL A 40 14.67 12.53 -4.33
CA VAL A 40 14.13 12.17 -5.67
C VAL A 40 15.25 11.75 -6.63
N ALA A 41 16.41 12.39 -6.57
CA ALA A 41 17.57 12.06 -7.38
C ALA A 41 18.34 10.81 -6.88
N GLY A 42 17.93 10.20 -5.75
CA GLY A 42 18.63 9.04 -5.17
C GLY A 42 19.97 9.34 -4.50
N VAL A 43 20.33 10.61 -4.33
CA VAL A 43 21.53 11.04 -3.59
C VAL A 43 21.35 10.78 -2.10
N LEU A 44 20.14 11.00 -1.60
CA LEU A 44 19.71 10.65 -0.25
C LEU A 44 18.79 9.44 -0.32
N VAL A 45 19.28 8.30 0.12
CA VAL A 45 18.49 7.07 0.13
C VAL A 45 17.65 6.96 1.41
N PRO A 46 16.47 6.30 1.37
CA PRO A 46 15.66 6.03 2.55
C PRO A 46 16.48 5.41 3.68
N GLY A 47 16.29 5.91 4.93
CA GLY A 47 17.05 5.48 6.09
C GLY A 47 18.45 6.10 6.22
N ALA A 48 18.94 6.85 5.23
CA ALA A 48 20.21 7.56 5.35
C ALA A 48 20.20 8.55 6.53
N LYS A 49 21.25 8.54 7.32
CA LYS A 49 21.42 9.48 8.44
C LYS A 49 21.87 10.83 7.90
N LEU A 50 21.13 11.88 8.20
CA LEU A 50 21.53 13.25 7.90
C LEU A 50 22.55 13.77 8.94
N PRO A 51 23.39 14.76 8.56
CA PRO A 51 24.29 15.42 9.49
C PRO A 51 23.54 16.03 10.69
N THR A 52 24.23 16.22 11.81
CA THR A 52 23.60 16.94 12.93
C THR A 52 23.32 18.39 12.53
N HIS A 53 22.40 19.03 13.24
CA HIS A 53 22.06 20.44 12.99
C HIS A 53 23.27 21.36 13.00
N ARG A 54 24.28 21.06 13.83
CA ARG A 54 25.51 21.85 13.93
C ARG A 54 26.44 21.56 12.78
N ASP A 55 26.70 20.27 12.49
CA ASP A 55 27.58 19.89 11.38
C ASP A 55 27.10 20.44 10.04
N LEU A 56 25.77 20.35 9.77
CA LEU A 56 25.21 20.89 8.52
C LEU A 56 25.22 22.43 8.51
N ALA A 57 25.04 23.08 9.66
CA ALA A 57 25.12 24.53 9.75
C ALA A 57 26.55 25.03 9.47
N ASP A 58 27.54 24.36 10.00
CA ASP A 58 28.97 24.66 9.81
C ASP A 58 29.36 24.42 8.33
N GLU A 59 28.91 23.29 7.73
CA GLU A 59 29.18 22.96 6.34
C GLU A 59 28.58 23.96 5.35
N LEU A 60 27.34 24.41 5.60
CA LEU A 60 26.65 25.36 4.74
C LEU A 60 26.95 26.83 5.05
N GLY A 61 27.70 27.12 6.12
CA GLY A 61 27.97 28.48 6.57
C GLY A 61 26.72 29.28 6.98
N ILE A 62 25.69 28.58 7.52
CA ILE A 62 24.41 29.18 7.93
C ILE A 62 24.14 28.98 9.42
N ASN A 63 23.13 29.68 9.97
CA ASN A 63 22.80 29.57 11.39
C ASN A 63 22.14 28.20 11.71
N VAL A 64 22.49 27.58 12.85
CA VAL A 64 21.91 26.34 13.35
C VAL A 64 20.38 26.41 13.45
N SER A 65 19.84 27.59 13.81
CA SER A 65 18.38 27.78 13.85
C SER A 65 17.72 27.67 12.48
N THR A 66 18.43 28.03 11.41
CA THR A 66 17.96 27.86 10.02
C THR A 66 17.92 26.40 9.63
N VAL A 67 18.96 25.62 9.97
CA VAL A 67 18.98 24.15 9.76
C VAL A 67 17.88 23.48 10.56
N THR A 68 17.71 23.86 11.84
CA THR A 68 16.63 23.31 12.69
C THR A 68 15.24 23.57 12.07
N ARG A 69 15.00 24.76 11.53
CA ARG A 69 13.74 25.07 10.82
C ARG A 69 13.64 24.30 9.51
N GLY A 70 14.71 24.13 8.77
CA GLY A 70 14.75 23.37 7.53
C GLY A 70 14.44 21.87 7.75
N TYR A 71 15.06 21.27 8.76
CA TYR A 71 14.76 19.87 9.14
C TYR A 71 13.33 19.71 9.66
N ARG A 72 12.82 20.66 10.45
CA ARG A 72 11.42 20.65 10.87
C ARG A 72 10.46 20.79 9.69
N GLU A 73 10.80 21.62 8.71
CA GLU A 73 10.03 21.76 7.47
C GLU A 73 10.09 20.48 6.62
N ALA A 74 11.27 19.88 6.48
CA ALA A 74 11.43 18.59 5.82
C ALA A 74 10.66 17.45 6.56
N GLU A 75 10.64 17.48 7.89
CA GLU A 75 9.86 16.54 8.71
C GLU A 75 8.35 16.72 8.52
N LYS A 76 7.86 17.97 8.45
CA LYS A 76 6.46 18.26 8.11
C LYS A 76 6.05 17.73 6.73
N ARG A 77 6.97 17.75 5.78
CA ARG A 77 6.76 17.22 4.42
C ARG A 77 6.95 15.70 4.35
N GLY A 78 7.25 15.02 5.46
CA GLY A 78 7.50 13.58 5.50
C GLY A 78 8.81 13.15 4.82
N LEU A 79 9.75 14.08 4.57
CA LEU A 79 11.01 13.78 3.91
C LEU A 79 12.04 13.17 4.87
N VAL A 80 11.96 13.55 6.14
CA VAL A 80 12.87 13.08 7.19
C VAL A 80 12.11 12.77 8.47
N THR A 81 12.70 11.94 9.31
CA THR A 81 12.18 11.60 10.64
C THR A 81 13.25 11.78 11.69
N GLY A 82 12.90 12.43 12.80
CA GLY A 82 13.78 12.63 13.95
C GLY A 82 13.61 11.51 14.98
N THR A 83 14.70 10.83 15.35
CA THR A 83 14.71 9.84 16.44
C THR A 83 15.50 10.40 17.62
N VAL A 84 14.84 10.58 18.77
CA VAL A 84 15.46 11.13 19.98
C VAL A 84 16.70 10.32 20.36
N GLY A 85 17.85 10.99 20.47
CA GLY A 85 19.14 10.38 20.82
C GLY A 85 19.87 9.65 19.69
N ARG A 86 19.24 9.47 18.49
CA ARG A 86 19.86 8.80 17.33
C ARG A 86 20.15 9.72 16.16
N GLY A 87 19.41 10.81 16.01
CA GLY A 87 19.60 11.80 14.95
C GLY A 87 18.39 11.93 14.00
N THR A 88 18.59 12.63 12.88
CA THR A 88 17.62 12.81 11.80
C THR A 88 17.97 11.86 10.66
N PHE A 89 16.99 11.16 10.13
CA PHE A 89 17.13 10.18 9.05
C PHE A 89 16.17 10.51 7.91
N VAL A 90 16.55 10.18 6.69
CA VAL A 90 15.62 10.22 5.54
C VAL A 90 14.47 9.25 5.82
N ALA A 91 13.24 9.72 5.70
CA ALA A 91 12.08 8.87 5.92
C ALA A 91 12.05 7.75 4.88
N SER A 92 11.64 6.56 5.29
CA SER A 92 11.54 5.40 4.39
C SER A 92 10.55 5.60 3.25
N ASP A 93 9.61 6.52 3.41
CA ASP A 93 8.53 6.86 2.50
C ASP A 93 8.77 8.17 1.70
N ALA A 94 9.84 8.90 2.01
CA ALA A 94 10.13 10.18 1.36
C ALA A 94 10.31 10.08 -0.17
N ALA A 95 10.86 8.97 -0.68
CA ALA A 95 10.98 8.68 -2.10
C ALA A 95 9.73 7.99 -2.68
N THR A 96 8.88 7.41 -1.85
CA THR A 96 7.80 6.51 -2.26
C THR A 96 6.63 7.25 -2.90
N SER A 97 6.37 8.50 -2.49
CA SER A 97 5.24 9.29 -3.01
C SER A 97 5.35 9.60 -4.51
N THR A 98 6.56 9.67 -5.05
CA THR A 98 6.78 10.00 -6.48
C THR A 98 6.82 8.74 -7.35
N SER A 99 7.37 7.62 -6.86
CA SER A 99 7.55 6.40 -7.67
C SER A 99 6.33 5.48 -7.74
N LEU A 100 5.39 5.59 -6.79
CA LEU A 100 4.13 4.82 -6.84
C LEU A 100 3.11 5.38 -7.82
N VAL A 101 3.26 6.62 -8.25
CA VAL A 101 2.32 7.33 -9.13
C VAL A 101 2.87 7.50 -10.54
N SER A 102 4.12 7.14 -10.82
CA SER A 102 4.60 7.10 -12.20
C SER A 102 3.95 5.91 -12.93
N PHE A 103 2.73 6.10 -13.38
CA PHE A 103 2.13 5.39 -14.50
C PHE A 103 2.78 5.83 -15.84
N GLU A 104 4.00 6.34 -15.81
CA GLU A 104 4.77 6.32 -17.04
C GLU A 104 4.92 4.84 -17.39
N PRO A 105 4.48 4.41 -18.58
CA PRO A 105 4.77 3.07 -19.04
C PRO A 105 6.28 2.92 -18.82
N SER A 106 6.66 1.99 -17.96
CA SER A 106 8.04 1.55 -17.81
C SER A 106 8.64 1.60 -19.20
N CYS A 107 9.85 2.16 -19.35
CA CYS A 107 10.50 2.35 -20.64
C CYS A 107 10.16 1.20 -21.59
N PRO A 108 9.83 1.46 -22.87
CA PRO A 108 9.41 0.38 -23.77
C PRO A 108 10.36 -0.81 -23.67
N GLY A 109 9.85 -1.98 -23.30
CA GLY A 109 10.62 -3.20 -23.08
C GLY A 109 10.94 -3.54 -21.63
N MET A 110 10.51 -2.76 -20.63
CA MET A 110 10.66 -3.12 -19.21
C MET A 110 9.61 -4.14 -18.78
N LEU A 111 10.03 -5.21 -18.13
CA LEU A 111 9.16 -6.24 -17.56
C LEU A 111 8.65 -5.79 -16.19
N GLU A 112 7.33 -5.71 -16.02
CA GLU A 112 6.70 -5.19 -14.81
C GLU A 112 6.45 -6.32 -13.79
N LEU A 113 7.29 -6.41 -12.77
CA LEU A 113 7.12 -7.31 -11.62
C LEU A 113 6.98 -6.57 -10.29
N GLY A 114 6.85 -5.24 -10.31
CA GLY A 114 6.63 -4.41 -9.12
C GLY A 114 5.15 -4.10 -8.90
N LEU A 115 4.45 -3.60 -9.93
CA LEU A 115 3.03 -3.27 -9.84
C LEU A 115 2.16 -4.52 -9.97
N VAL A 116 1.24 -4.71 -9.03
CA VAL A 116 0.23 -5.79 -9.11
C VAL A 116 -0.92 -5.31 -9.98
N ALA A 117 -1.02 -5.83 -11.20
CA ALA A 117 -2.12 -5.58 -12.13
C ALA A 117 -3.21 -6.67 -12.03
N PRO A 118 -4.46 -6.40 -12.42
CA PRO A 118 -5.56 -7.37 -12.27
C PRO A 118 -5.76 -8.31 -13.47
N LEU A 119 -4.75 -8.59 -14.31
CA LEU A 119 -4.88 -9.38 -15.55
C LEU A 119 -5.99 -8.83 -16.46
N HIS A 120 -5.75 -7.66 -17.04
CA HIS A 120 -6.74 -6.86 -17.77
C HIS A 120 -7.43 -7.58 -18.93
N HIS A 121 -6.73 -8.50 -19.61
CA HIS A 121 -7.30 -9.31 -20.70
C HIS A 121 -8.43 -10.25 -20.25
N MET A 122 -8.65 -10.40 -18.93
CA MET A 122 -9.74 -11.18 -18.35
C MET A 122 -10.89 -10.33 -17.80
N ASP A 123 -10.79 -9.00 -17.93
CA ASP A 123 -11.86 -8.09 -17.49
C ASP A 123 -13.16 -8.34 -18.27
N PRO A 124 -14.34 -8.03 -17.71
CA PRO A 124 -15.62 -8.22 -18.41
C PRO A 124 -15.71 -7.42 -19.71
N ASP A 125 -16.48 -7.90 -20.69
CA ASP A 125 -16.75 -7.16 -21.90
C ASP A 125 -17.59 -5.89 -21.62
N ILE A 126 -16.90 -4.76 -21.62
CA ILE A 126 -17.51 -3.45 -21.37
C ILE A 126 -18.50 -3.06 -22.47
N SER A 127 -18.29 -3.50 -23.73
CA SER A 127 -19.16 -3.18 -24.86
C SER A 127 -20.55 -3.78 -24.68
N GLU A 128 -20.62 -5.02 -24.22
CA GLU A 128 -21.88 -5.67 -23.89
C GLU A 128 -22.56 -5.03 -22.68
N GLY A 129 -21.79 -4.67 -21.66
CA GLY A 129 -22.29 -3.92 -20.51
C GLY A 129 -22.98 -2.60 -20.93
N PHE A 130 -22.33 -1.79 -21.75
CA PHE A 130 -22.91 -0.54 -22.25
C PHE A 130 -24.14 -0.75 -23.15
N LYS A 131 -24.15 -1.77 -24.01
CA LYS A 131 -25.36 -2.11 -24.81
C LYS A 131 -26.55 -2.42 -23.91
N ARG A 132 -26.34 -3.17 -22.83
CA ARG A 132 -27.39 -3.51 -21.87
C ARG A 132 -27.91 -2.26 -21.14
N ILE A 133 -27.04 -1.35 -20.71
CA ILE A 133 -27.44 -0.09 -20.08
C ILE A 133 -28.23 0.78 -21.07
N ALA A 134 -27.78 0.90 -22.34
CA ALA A 134 -28.44 1.70 -23.34
C ALA A 134 -29.87 1.20 -23.66
N ARG A 135 -30.15 -0.10 -23.49
CA ARG A 135 -31.49 -0.69 -23.68
C ARG A 135 -32.44 -0.48 -22.48
N ARG A 136 -31.98 0.07 -21.37
CA ARG A 136 -32.84 0.36 -20.21
C ARG A 136 -33.85 1.44 -20.55
N LYS A 137 -35.01 1.43 -19.87
CA LYS A 137 -36.10 2.38 -20.07
C LYS A 137 -35.65 3.86 -19.88
N ASN A 138 -34.70 4.12 -19.03
CA ASN A 138 -34.20 5.47 -18.75
C ASN A 138 -32.68 5.45 -18.50
N PRO A 139 -31.84 5.29 -19.53
CA PRO A 139 -30.37 5.22 -19.37
C PRO A 139 -29.76 6.55 -18.90
N THR A 140 -30.42 7.68 -19.18
CA THR A 140 -29.98 9.02 -18.74
C THR A 140 -30.07 9.22 -17.22
N TYR A 141 -30.74 8.32 -16.51
CA TYR A 141 -30.81 8.35 -15.05
C TYR A 141 -29.41 8.28 -14.40
N PHE A 142 -28.51 7.49 -14.97
CA PHE A 142 -27.13 7.33 -14.47
C PHE A 142 -26.22 8.55 -14.74
N MET A 143 -26.72 9.57 -15.44
CA MET A 143 -26.00 10.83 -15.69
C MET A 143 -26.43 11.96 -14.74
N ARG A 144 -27.27 11.67 -13.76
CA ARG A 144 -27.77 12.64 -12.81
C ARG A 144 -27.00 12.57 -11.49
N TYR A 145 -27.09 13.64 -10.70
CA TYR A 145 -26.69 13.60 -9.30
C TYR A 145 -27.54 12.59 -8.53
N THR A 146 -26.87 11.80 -7.70
CA THR A 146 -27.50 10.79 -6.85
C THR A 146 -27.08 11.00 -5.41
N ASP A 147 -27.62 10.19 -4.50
CA ASP A 147 -27.22 10.18 -3.09
C ASP A 147 -25.71 9.88 -2.97
N PRO A 148 -24.93 10.60 -2.12
CA PRO A 148 -23.52 10.29 -1.85
C PRO A 148 -23.26 8.86 -1.37
N LEU A 149 -24.24 8.22 -0.75
CA LEU A 149 -24.17 6.80 -0.38
C LEU A 149 -24.24 5.85 -1.57
N GLY A 150 -24.74 6.33 -2.72
CA GLY A 150 -25.05 5.52 -3.90
C GLY A 150 -26.54 5.14 -4.02
N LEU A 151 -26.94 4.69 -5.21
CA LEU A 151 -28.30 4.25 -5.48
C LEU A 151 -28.64 2.98 -4.66
N PRO A 152 -29.90 2.78 -4.25
CA PRO A 152 -30.30 1.60 -3.46
C PRO A 152 -29.94 0.27 -4.13
N GLU A 153 -30.09 0.16 -5.45
CA GLU A 153 -29.69 -1.02 -6.22
C GLU A 153 -28.19 -1.26 -6.22
N HIS A 154 -27.39 -0.19 -6.27
CA HIS A 154 -25.93 -0.31 -6.22
C HIS A 154 -25.44 -0.70 -4.82
N ARG A 155 -26.09 -0.17 -3.76
CA ARG A 155 -25.79 -0.52 -2.37
C ARG A 155 -26.15 -1.99 -2.09
N ARG A 156 -27.27 -2.49 -2.65
CA ARG A 156 -27.63 -3.90 -2.56
C ARG A 156 -26.57 -4.78 -3.23
N ALA A 157 -26.16 -4.44 -4.46
CA ALA A 157 -25.08 -5.15 -5.13
C ALA A 157 -23.76 -5.11 -4.33
N GLY A 158 -23.50 -4.01 -3.62
CA GLY A 158 -22.36 -3.88 -2.72
C GLY A 158 -22.45 -4.79 -1.49
N ALA A 159 -23.62 -4.97 -0.89
CA ALA A 159 -23.84 -5.92 0.18
C ALA A 159 -23.63 -7.36 -0.33
N ASP A 160 -24.21 -7.70 -1.49
CA ASP A 160 -24.02 -9.00 -2.15
C ASP A 160 -22.55 -9.25 -2.49
N TRP A 161 -21.78 -8.21 -2.89
CA TRP A 161 -20.35 -8.32 -3.14
C TRP A 161 -19.56 -8.54 -1.85
N ALA A 162 -19.85 -7.78 -0.79
CA ALA A 162 -19.19 -7.90 0.50
C ALA A 162 -19.43 -9.28 1.15
N SER A 163 -20.58 -9.90 0.90
CA SER A 163 -20.88 -11.24 1.41
C SER A 163 -19.90 -12.33 0.93
N ARG A 164 -19.29 -12.12 -0.26
CA ARG A 164 -18.25 -13.03 -0.79
C ARG A 164 -16.96 -13.03 0.02
N TYR A 165 -16.75 -11.97 0.79
CA TYR A 165 -15.65 -11.83 1.76
C TYR A 165 -16.05 -12.28 3.18
N GLY A 166 -17.23 -12.87 3.34
CA GLY A 166 -17.75 -13.25 4.66
C GLY A 166 -18.27 -12.09 5.50
N VAL A 167 -18.50 -10.92 4.89
CA VAL A 167 -19.11 -9.77 5.57
C VAL A 167 -20.63 -9.89 5.50
N ASP A 168 -21.27 -9.92 6.65
CA ASP A 168 -22.73 -9.85 6.76
C ASP A 168 -23.15 -8.37 6.74
N ALA A 169 -23.75 -7.88 5.65
CA ALA A 169 -24.08 -6.49 5.42
C ALA A 169 -25.48 -6.33 4.83
N GLU A 170 -26.23 -5.39 5.40
CA GLU A 170 -27.48 -4.92 4.79
C GLU A 170 -27.18 -3.77 3.79
N PRO A 171 -28.02 -3.57 2.76
CA PRO A 171 -27.81 -2.46 1.82
C PRO A 171 -27.72 -1.08 2.49
N GLU A 172 -28.38 -0.91 3.64
CA GLU A 172 -28.36 0.31 4.45
C GLU A 172 -27.00 0.58 5.12
N ASP A 173 -26.15 -0.42 5.26
CA ASP A 173 -24.81 -0.32 5.84
C ASP A 173 -23.74 -0.02 4.76
N VAL A 174 -24.11 0.04 3.47
CA VAL A 174 -23.19 0.16 2.34
C VAL A 174 -23.09 1.57 1.79
N ILE A 175 -21.85 1.99 1.49
CA ILE A 175 -21.54 3.21 0.73
C ILE A 175 -20.78 2.83 -0.54
N VAL A 176 -21.19 3.40 -1.68
CA VAL A 176 -20.51 3.21 -2.98
C VAL A 176 -19.41 4.26 -3.12
N CYS A 177 -18.18 3.82 -3.42
CA CYS A 177 -17.00 4.67 -3.56
C CYS A 177 -16.31 4.50 -4.92
N ALA A 178 -15.47 5.49 -5.30
CA ALA A 178 -14.72 5.47 -6.54
C ALA A 178 -13.39 4.70 -6.41
N GLY A 179 -13.46 3.42 -6.04
CA GLY A 179 -12.33 2.53 -5.80
C GLY A 179 -11.79 2.60 -4.37
N ALA A 180 -11.02 1.57 -3.97
CA ALA A 180 -10.57 1.38 -2.58
C ALA A 180 -9.74 2.57 -2.04
N GLN A 181 -8.87 3.20 -2.85
CA GLN A 181 -8.11 4.37 -2.41
C GLN A 181 -9.03 5.55 -2.03
N HIS A 182 -10.11 5.77 -2.80
CA HIS A 182 -11.11 6.77 -2.45
C HIS A 182 -11.90 6.35 -1.20
N ALA A 183 -12.27 5.08 -1.08
CA ALA A 183 -12.93 4.56 0.11
C ALA A 183 -12.08 4.80 1.38
N LEU A 184 -10.79 4.46 1.35
CA LEU A 184 -9.85 4.73 2.44
C LEU A 184 -9.74 6.23 2.74
N THR A 185 -9.68 7.08 1.70
CA THR A 185 -9.68 8.54 1.87
C THR A 185 -10.91 9.01 2.64
N CYS A 186 -12.11 8.51 2.27
CA CYS A 186 -13.36 8.87 2.93
C CYS A 186 -13.43 8.32 4.36
N CYS A 187 -12.94 7.10 4.62
CA CYS A 187 -12.88 6.55 5.97
C CYS A 187 -11.99 7.41 6.87
N LEU A 188 -10.75 7.69 6.43
CA LEU A 188 -9.80 8.45 7.23
C LEU A 188 -10.29 9.89 7.46
N SER A 189 -10.65 10.61 6.40
CA SER A 189 -11.07 12.01 6.52
C SER A 189 -12.44 12.21 7.18
N GLY A 190 -13.29 11.20 7.15
CA GLY A 190 -14.61 11.24 7.80
C GLY A 190 -14.59 10.84 9.27
N LEU A 191 -13.66 9.99 9.69
CA LEU A 191 -13.66 9.38 11.02
C LEU A 191 -12.52 9.86 11.91
N LEU A 192 -11.43 10.40 11.34
CA LEU A 192 -10.23 10.79 12.04
C LEU A 192 -9.85 12.24 11.74
N GLN A 193 -8.90 12.77 12.49
CA GLN A 193 -8.42 14.15 12.38
C GLN A 193 -6.90 14.20 12.13
N ALA A 194 -6.41 15.32 11.61
CA ALA A 194 -4.99 15.57 11.49
C ALA A 194 -4.32 15.47 12.88
N GLY A 195 -3.21 14.74 12.96
CA GLY A 195 -2.50 14.41 14.20
C GLY A 195 -2.87 13.05 14.79
N ASP A 196 -4.00 12.45 14.41
CA ASP A 196 -4.39 11.13 14.89
C ASP A 196 -3.39 10.05 14.48
N ARG A 197 -3.27 9.03 15.33
CA ARG A 197 -2.38 7.87 15.13
C ARG A 197 -3.18 6.64 14.73
N ILE A 198 -2.69 5.95 13.72
CA ILE A 198 -3.28 4.75 13.15
C ILE A 198 -2.27 3.62 13.27
N ALA A 199 -2.62 2.55 13.98
CA ALA A 199 -1.81 1.33 14.03
C ALA A 199 -1.89 0.58 12.70
N THR A 200 -0.77 0.06 12.23
CA THR A 200 -0.71 -0.84 11.07
C THR A 200 0.49 -1.77 11.20
N GLU A 201 0.55 -2.84 10.42
CA GLU A 201 1.70 -3.72 10.38
C GLU A 201 2.99 -2.97 10.03
N ALA A 202 4.15 -3.49 10.46
CA ALA A 202 5.47 -2.92 10.18
C ALA A 202 5.77 -2.77 8.68
N LEU A 203 5.14 -3.59 7.86
CA LEU A 203 5.04 -3.44 6.41
C LEU A 203 3.58 -3.23 6.06
N THR A 204 3.26 -2.27 5.20
CA THR A 204 1.87 -1.97 4.84
C THR A 204 1.73 -1.50 3.41
N TYR A 205 0.49 -1.38 2.95
CA TYR A 205 0.18 -0.83 1.62
C TYR A 205 0.73 0.59 1.46
N PRO A 206 1.60 0.86 0.46
CA PRO A 206 2.20 2.19 0.29
C PRO A 206 1.18 3.32 0.10
N GLY A 207 0.02 3.03 -0.51
CA GLY A 207 -1.05 4.02 -0.65
C GLY A 207 -1.64 4.49 0.68
N MET A 208 -1.60 3.65 1.72
CA MET A 208 -1.99 4.05 3.09
C MET A 208 -0.96 5.02 3.70
N LYS A 209 0.34 4.78 3.48
CA LYS A 209 1.42 5.67 3.94
C LYS A 209 1.29 7.07 3.33
N THR A 210 1.12 7.15 2.01
CA THR A 210 0.97 8.44 1.31
C THR A 210 -0.31 9.15 1.70
N LEU A 211 -1.41 8.42 1.88
CA LEU A 211 -2.71 8.97 2.26
C LEU A 211 -2.69 9.55 3.68
N THR A 212 -2.14 8.83 4.66
CA THR A 212 -2.04 9.32 6.04
C THR A 212 -1.15 10.55 6.14
N ASN A 213 -0.05 10.59 5.39
CA ASN A 213 0.81 11.77 5.30
C ASN A 213 0.06 12.97 4.69
N MET A 214 -0.67 12.76 3.59
CA MET A 214 -1.49 13.80 2.94
C MET A 214 -2.54 14.39 3.89
N LEU A 215 -3.14 13.55 4.75
CA LEU A 215 -4.16 13.96 5.71
C LEU A 215 -3.58 14.46 7.05
N GLY A 216 -2.25 14.51 7.18
CA GLY A 216 -1.58 14.94 8.42
C GLY A 216 -1.71 13.97 9.58
N MET A 217 -2.01 12.70 9.32
CA MET A 217 -2.10 11.62 10.31
C MET A 217 -0.78 10.87 10.43
N ARG A 218 -0.63 10.00 11.43
CA ARG A 218 0.62 9.25 11.68
C ARG A 218 0.36 7.76 11.76
N LEU A 219 1.14 6.97 11.02
CA LEU A 219 1.17 5.52 11.19
C LEU A 219 2.03 5.13 12.38
N VAL A 220 1.55 4.19 13.17
CA VAL A 220 2.27 3.52 14.25
C VAL A 220 2.55 2.09 13.81
N SER A 221 3.84 1.77 13.68
CA SER A 221 4.29 0.44 13.29
C SER A 221 4.05 -0.57 14.42
N ILE A 222 3.32 -1.64 14.11
CA ILE A 222 3.09 -2.78 14.99
C ILE A 222 3.90 -3.97 14.47
N GLU A 223 4.57 -4.67 15.37
CA GLU A 223 5.33 -5.86 15.02
C GLU A 223 4.44 -6.90 14.35
N MET A 224 5.03 -7.62 13.39
CA MET A 224 4.38 -8.67 12.62
C MET A 224 5.33 -9.84 12.39
N ASP A 225 4.76 -11.00 12.13
CA ASP A 225 5.47 -12.20 11.70
C ASP A 225 4.86 -12.77 10.39
N GLU A 226 5.15 -14.02 10.06
CA GLU A 226 4.59 -14.70 8.89
C GLU A 226 3.06 -14.89 8.93
N HIS A 227 2.44 -14.66 10.09
CA HIS A 227 0.99 -14.74 10.30
C HIS A 227 0.35 -13.34 10.44
N GLY A 228 1.07 -12.25 10.12
CA GLY A 228 0.59 -10.87 10.18
C GLY A 228 0.81 -10.18 11.53
N MET A 229 0.00 -9.20 11.86
CA MET A 229 0.12 -8.38 13.08
C MET A 229 0.14 -9.24 14.36
N ILE A 230 1.08 -8.92 15.27
CA ILE A 230 1.18 -9.55 16.60
C ILE A 230 0.27 -8.79 17.59
N PRO A 231 -0.80 -9.44 18.12
CA PRO A 231 -1.78 -8.77 18.97
C PRO A 231 -1.18 -8.14 20.24
N GLU A 232 -0.20 -8.79 20.89
CA GLU A 232 0.46 -8.29 22.09
C GLU A 232 1.25 -7.00 21.81
N SER A 233 1.84 -6.90 20.62
CA SER A 233 2.53 -5.67 20.19
C SER A 233 1.53 -4.53 19.97
N LEU A 234 0.35 -4.82 19.40
CA LEU A 234 -0.74 -3.85 19.28
C LEU A 234 -1.22 -3.35 20.64
N ASP A 235 -1.52 -4.24 21.59
CA ASP A 235 -1.97 -3.85 22.94
C ASP A 235 -0.92 -3.01 23.67
N THR A 236 0.35 -3.36 23.52
CA THR A 236 1.49 -2.59 24.08
C THR A 236 1.57 -1.19 23.47
N ALA A 237 1.42 -1.08 22.16
CA ALA A 237 1.43 0.20 21.45
C ALA A 237 0.23 1.07 21.88
N CYS A 238 -0.96 0.50 22.04
CA CYS A 238 -2.16 1.23 22.50
C CYS A 238 -2.02 1.78 23.92
N ARG A 239 -1.26 1.10 24.79
CA ARG A 239 -0.98 1.61 26.15
C ARG A 239 0.02 2.75 26.16
N ARG A 240 0.91 2.81 25.18
CA ARG A 240 1.99 3.80 25.10
C ARG A 240 1.58 5.03 24.29
N ASP A 241 0.87 4.79 23.20
CA ASP A 241 0.50 5.78 22.19
C ASP A 241 -1.01 5.97 22.17
N GLU A 242 -1.45 7.19 21.90
CA GLU A 242 -2.88 7.50 21.70
C GLU A 242 -3.31 7.11 20.29
N ILE A 243 -3.56 5.82 20.08
CA ILE A 243 -4.01 5.27 18.80
C ILE A 243 -5.53 5.42 18.68
N LYS A 244 -6.03 5.83 17.51
CA LYS A 244 -7.46 6.03 17.24
C LYS A 244 -8.04 4.96 16.32
N ALA A 245 -7.22 4.38 15.45
CA ALA A 245 -7.68 3.36 14.50
C ALA A 245 -6.60 2.32 14.25
N ILE A 246 -7.03 1.18 13.72
CA ILE A 246 -6.18 0.12 13.17
C ILE A 246 -6.50 -0.02 11.69
N TYR A 247 -5.49 -0.05 10.83
CA TYR A 247 -5.60 -0.42 9.42
C TYR A 247 -5.01 -1.80 9.22
N LEU A 248 -5.78 -2.71 8.60
CA LEU A 248 -5.46 -4.12 8.42
C LEU A 248 -5.74 -4.62 7.01
N MET A 249 -4.94 -5.58 6.54
CA MET A 249 -5.22 -6.43 5.38
C MET A 249 -5.13 -7.91 5.81
N PRO A 250 -6.14 -8.45 6.50
CA PRO A 250 -6.03 -9.68 7.28
C PRO A 250 -6.10 -10.98 6.46
N GLY A 251 -6.63 -10.94 5.25
CA GLY A 251 -6.78 -12.12 4.39
C GLY A 251 -5.53 -12.40 3.56
N VAL A 252 -5.17 -11.48 2.67
CA VAL A 252 -3.93 -11.52 1.89
C VAL A 252 -3.18 -10.22 2.08
N HIS A 253 -2.26 -10.23 3.02
CA HIS A 253 -1.52 -9.02 3.39
C HIS A 253 -0.59 -8.55 2.27
N ASN A 254 -0.69 -7.28 1.91
CA ASN A 254 0.23 -6.62 0.98
C ASN A 254 1.29 -5.83 1.75
N PRO A 255 2.60 -6.25 1.73
CA PRO A 255 3.22 -7.05 0.68
C PRO A 255 3.48 -8.53 1.03
N THR A 256 3.33 -8.99 2.25
CA THR A 256 3.95 -10.22 2.76
C THR A 256 3.19 -11.51 2.47
N THR A 257 1.97 -11.41 1.92
CA THR A 257 1.03 -12.53 1.73
C THR A 257 0.58 -13.23 3.02
N ALA A 258 0.94 -12.68 4.19
CA ALA A 258 0.51 -13.20 5.48
C ALA A 258 -1.02 -13.23 5.59
N THR A 259 -1.53 -14.18 6.36
CA THR A 259 -2.96 -14.31 6.67
C THR A 259 -3.13 -14.38 8.18
N LEU A 260 -3.95 -13.50 8.74
CA LEU A 260 -4.28 -13.56 10.17
C LEU A 260 -5.11 -14.79 10.48
N SER A 261 -4.67 -15.57 11.45
CA SER A 261 -5.45 -16.69 11.98
C SER A 261 -6.73 -16.21 12.68
N GLU A 262 -7.73 -17.08 12.81
CA GLU A 262 -8.97 -16.80 13.53
C GLU A 262 -8.74 -16.36 14.99
N GLY A 263 -7.74 -16.94 15.67
CA GLY A 263 -7.34 -16.54 17.01
C GLY A 263 -6.87 -15.09 17.05
N ARG A 264 -5.94 -14.70 16.15
CA ARG A 264 -5.43 -13.33 16.08
C ARG A 264 -6.50 -12.32 15.69
N ARG A 265 -7.41 -12.67 14.76
CA ARG A 265 -8.57 -11.84 14.40
C ARG A 265 -9.45 -11.53 15.61
N THR A 266 -9.70 -12.54 16.44
CA THR A 266 -10.46 -12.40 17.68
C THR A 266 -9.74 -11.53 18.70
N GLU A 267 -8.45 -11.74 18.92
CA GLU A 267 -7.65 -10.95 19.85
C GLU A 267 -7.54 -9.47 19.43
N ILE A 268 -7.32 -9.20 18.14
CA ILE A 268 -7.26 -7.83 17.61
C ILE A 268 -8.62 -7.13 17.79
N ALA A 269 -9.74 -7.83 17.53
CA ALA A 269 -11.07 -7.28 17.78
C ALA A 269 -11.29 -6.93 19.25
N HIS A 270 -10.88 -7.79 20.19
CA HIS A 270 -10.95 -7.52 21.63
C HIS A 270 -10.04 -6.37 22.05
N ILE A 271 -8.86 -6.22 21.46
CA ILE A 271 -7.97 -5.08 21.73
C ILE A 271 -8.62 -3.79 21.22
N ALA A 272 -9.19 -3.82 20.02
CA ALA A 272 -9.91 -2.68 19.45
C ALA A 272 -11.08 -2.24 20.36
N ASP A 273 -11.84 -3.18 20.91
CA ASP A 273 -12.91 -2.88 21.85
C ASP A 273 -12.38 -2.28 23.15
N ARG A 274 -11.30 -2.83 23.71
CA ARG A 274 -10.69 -2.37 24.97
C ARG A 274 -10.15 -0.95 24.88
N HIS A 275 -9.56 -0.59 23.75
CA HIS A 275 -8.89 0.69 23.52
C HIS A 275 -9.73 1.69 22.70
N ASP A 276 -10.99 1.37 22.42
CA ASP A 276 -11.92 2.20 21.64
C ASP A 276 -11.40 2.57 20.24
N LEU A 277 -10.80 1.61 19.53
CA LEU A 277 -10.20 1.82 18.22
C LEU A 277 -11.19 1.57 17.09
N ILE A 278 -11.13 2.37 16.04
CA ILE A 278 -11.83 2.10 14.78
C ILE A 278 -11.01 1.06 14.00
N ILE A 279 -11.66 0.00 13.53
CA ILE A 279 -11.05 -1.00 12.65
C ILE A 279 -11.34 -0.60 11.20
N ILE A 280 -10.28 -0.43 10.39
CA ILE A 280 -10.36 -0.23 8.94
C ILE A 280 -9.75 -1.47 8.29
N GLU A 281 -10.58 -2.32 7.75
CA GLU A 281 -10.21 -3.58 7.12
C GLU A 281 -10.29 -3.42 5.60
N ASP A 282 -9.16 -3.62 4.92
CA ASP A 282 -9.01 -3.43 3.47
C ASP A 282 -8.72 -4.76 2.80
N ASP A 283 -9.71 -5.30 2.11
CA ASP A 283 -9.61 -6.57 1.40
C ASP A 283 -9.55 -6.34 -0.11
N ALA A 284 -8.34 -6.11 -0.60
CA ALA A 284 -8.09 -5.94 -2.02
C ALA A 284 -7.87 -7.27 -2.76
N TYR A 285 -7.43 -8.32 -2.06
CA TYR A 285 -6.94 -9.57 -2.66
C TYR A 285 -7.64 -10.84 -2.17
N ASP A 286 -8.46 -10.80 -1.13
CA ASP A 286 -9.05 -11.98 -0.50
C ASP A 286 -9.87 -12.83 -1.47
N LEU A 287 -10.62 -12.22 -2.40
CA LEU A 287 -11.34 -12.98 -3.42
C LEU A 287 -10.42 -13.73 -4.40
N THR A 288 -9.13 -13.44 -4.41
CA THR A 288 -8.16 -14.24 -5.18
C THR A 288 -7.69 -15.47 -4.42
N ASP A 289 -7.85 -15.51 -3.10
CA ASP A 289 -7.57 -16.66 -2.24
C ASP A 289 -8.90 -17.30 -1.78
N PRO A 290 -9.19 -18.57 -2.09
CA PRO A 290 -10.45 -19.21 -1.72
C PRO A 290 -10.51 -19.64 -0.23
N GLY A 291 -9.69 -19.07 0.64
CA GLY A 291 -9.69 -19.33 2.07
C GLY A 291 -11.02 -18.94 2.74
N GLU A 292 -11.45 -19.70 3.74
CA GLU A 292 -12.60 -19.35 4.58
C GLU A 292 -12.12 -18.47 5.74
N TYR A 293 -12.18 -17.17 5.56
CA TYR A 293 -11.79 -16.19 6.60
C TYR A 293 -13.00 -15.39 7.05
N THR A 294 -13.13 -15.25 8.37
CA THR A 294 -14.13 -14.32 8.91
C THR A 294 -13.48 -12.95 9.14
N PRO A 295 -13.98 -11.87 8.53
CA PRO A 295 -13.44 -10.55 8.77
C PRO A 295 -13.30 -10.20 10.26
N VAL A 296 -12.23 -9.49 10.62
CA VAL A 296 -12.00 -9.00 12.00
C VAL A 296 -13.20 -8.17 12.45
N GLY A 297 -13.72 -7.35 11.53
CA GLY A 297 -14.85 -6.48 11.76
C GLY A 297 -16.13 -7.19 12.15
N ASN A 298 -16.36 -8.44 11.77
CA ASN A 298 -17.56 -9.17 12.18
C ASN A 298 -17.65 -9.38 13.70
N ARG A 299 -16.49 -9.37 14.41
CA ARG A 299 -16.39 -9.53 15.86
C ARG A 299 -16.56 -8.22 16.62
N ALA A 300 -16.38 -7.08 15.91
CA ALA A 300 -16.46 -5.73 16.47
C ALA A 300 -17.23 -4.79 15.52
N ARG A 301 -18.40 -5.22 15.03
CA ARG A 301 -19.19 -4.55 13.97
C ARG A 301 -19.46 -3.06 14.26
N HIS A 302 -19.71 -2.73 15.53
CA HIS A 302 -20.05 -1.37 15.92
C HIS A 302 -18.92 -0.36 15.73
N ARG A 303 -17.68 -0.81 15.48
CA ARG A 303 -16.49 0.05 15.29
C ARG A 303 -15.71 -0.27 14.03
N SER A 304 -16.24 -1.10 13.15
CA SER A 304 -15.51 -1.59 11.98
C SER A 304 -16.01 -0.95 10.70
N VAL A 305 -15.06 -0.63 9.85
CA VAL A 305 -15.26 -0.23 8.46
C VAL A 305 -14.56 -1.25 7.58
N TYR A 306 -15.30 -1.87 6.68
CA TYR A 306 -14.78 -2.84 5.74
C TYR A 306 -14.78 -2.27 4.32
N VAL A 307 -13.66 -2.36 3.62
CA VAL A 307 -13.49 -1.88 2.25
C VAL A 307 -13.44 -3.05 1.29
N ALA A 308 -14.55 -3.32 0.62
CA ALA A 308 -14.66 -4.36 -0.40
C ALA A 308 -14.25 -3.80 -1.77
N GLY A 309 -13.00 -4.05 -2.17
CA GLY A 309 -12.43 -3.59 -3.42
C GLY A 309 -12.85 -4.45 -4.61
N MET A 310 -12.93 -3.85 -5.83
CA MET A 310 -13.18 -4.57 -7.08
C MET A 310 -12.03 -4.47 -8.08
N SER A 311 -11.02 -3.63 -7.79
CA SER A 311 -9.97 -3.29 -8.75
C SER A 311 -9.06 -4.48 -9.11
N LYS A 312 -8.85 -5.42 -8.20
CA LYS A 312 -7.99 -6.59 -8.42
C LYS A 312 -8.79 -7.81 -8.86
N SER A 313 -9.94 -8.02 -8.24
CA SER A 313 -10.80 -9.16 -8.50
C SER A 313 -11.62 -9.04 -9.80
N LEU A 314 -12.08 -7.84 -10.15
CA LEU A 314 -12.95 -7.63 -11.33
C LEU A 314 -12.26 -6.77 -12.40
N ALA A 315 -12.24 -5.44 -12.24
CA ALA A 315 -11.65 -4.53 -13.24
C ALA A 315 -11.16 -3.24 -12.58
N ALA A 316 -9.88 -2.91 -12.75
CA ALA A 316 -9.26 -1.74 -12.15
C ALA A 316 -9.85 -0.42 -12.68
N GLY A 317 -10.11 -0.34 -13.99
CA GLY A 317 -10.67 0.84 -14.66
C GLY A 317 -12.11 1.15 -14.30
N LEU A 318 -12.84 0.20 -13.72
CA LEU A 318 -14.22 0.40 -13.25
C LEU A 318 -14.31 1.45 -12.14
N ARG A 319 -13.26 1.58 -11.32
CA ARG A 319 -13.19 2.51 -10.20
C ARG A 319 -14.41 2.44 -9.29
N ILE A 320 -14.78 1.25 -8.86
CA ILE A 320 -15.83 1.02 -7.86
C ILE A 320 -15.27 0.19 -6.69
N SER A 321 -15.71 0.52 -5.50
CA SER A 321 -15.56 -0.24 -4.26
C SER A 321 -16.73 0.05 -3.35
N PHE A 322 -16.92 -0.80 -2.36
CA PHE A 322 -17.97 -0.63 -1.37
C PHE A 322 -17.37 -0.52 0.01
N ILE A 323 -17.88 0.38 0.81
CA ILE A 323 -17.63 0.44 2.25
C ILE A 323 -18.83 -0.19 2.94
N VAL A 324 -18.58 -1.13 3.86
CA VAL A 324 -19.58 -1.64 4.79
C VAL A 324 -19.24 -1.10 6.18
N THR A 325 -20.20 -0.44 6.83
CA THR A 325 -19.93 0.28 8.07
C THR A 325 -21.19 0.41 8.95
N PRO A 326 -21.04 0.49 10.28
CA PRO A 326 -22.20 0.71 11.17
C PRO A 326 -22.83 2.09 10.95
N LYS A 327 -24.10 2.22 11.26
CA LYS A 327 -24.92 3.42 11.01
C LYS A 327 -24.31 4.72 11.54
N GLN A 328 -23.59 4.66 12.66
CA GLN A 328 -22.94 5.84 13.25
C GLN A 328 -21.84 6.44 12.38
N PHE A 329 -21.19 5.66 11.50
CA PHE A 329 -20.13 6.11 10.60
C PHE A 329 -20.64 6.47 9.20
N LEU A 330 -21.88 6.11 8.84
CA LEU A 330 -22.43 6.40 7.51
C LEU A 330 -22.41 7.90 7.18
N LYS A 331 -22.90 8.74 8.09
CA LYS A 331 -23.01 10.19 7.86
C LYS A 331 -21.66 10.87 7.69
N PRO A 332 -20.65 10.68 8.56
CA PRO A 332 -19.35 11.29 8.36
C PRO A 332 -18.63 10.78 7.12
N ILE A 333 -18.72 9.49 6.78
CA ILE A 333 -18.12 8.94 5.55
C ILE A 333 -18.85 9.47 4.31
N ALA A 334 -20.20 9.54 4.30
CA ALA A 334 -20.96 10.13 3.20
C ALA A 334 -20.61 11.61 2.98
N GLN A 335 -20.37 12.36 4.05
CA GLN A 335 -19.91 13.75 3.94
C GLN A 335 -18.51 13.83 3.30
N ALA A 336 -17.63 12.87 3.60
CA ALA A 336 -16.31 12.80 2.95
C ALA A 336 -16.43 12.43 1.47
N VAL A 337 -17.34 11.53 1.08
CA VAL A 337 -17.64 11.26 -0.35
C VAL A 337 -18.13 12.54 -1.04
N LEU A 338 -19.06 13.25 -0.41
CA LEU A 338 -19.60 14.50 -0.95
C LEU A 338 -18.49 15.55 -1.15
N ASN A 339 -17.58 15.69 -0.19
CA ASN A 339 -16.52 16.70 -0.21
C ASN A 339 -15.38 16.36 -1.21
N THR A 340 -15.23 15.09 -1.60
CA THR A 340 -14.18 14.64 -2.51
C THR A 340 -14.64 14.58 -3.96
N ILE A 341 -15.67 13.82 -4.25
CA ILE A 341 -16.13 13.55 -5.63
C ILE A 341 -17.63 13.74 -5.80
N TRP A 342 -18.33 14.22 -4.77
CA TRP A 342 -19.78 14.36 -4.69
C TRP A 342 -20.51 13.02 -4.56
N MET A 343 -20.23 12.05 -5.43
CA MET A 343 -20.79 10.69 -5.45
C MET A 343 -19.90 9.79 -6.32
N ALA A 344 -19.94 8.50 -6.09
CA ALA A 344 -19.34 7.54 -7.04
C ALA A 344 -20.03 7.63 -8.42
N PRO A 345 -19.31 7.39 -9.55
CA PRO A 345 -19.89 7.44 -10.88
C PRO A 345 -21.03 6.43 -11.04
N PRO A 346 -22.33 6.87 -11.19
CA PRO A 346 -23.45 5.93 -11.20
C PRO A 346 -23.43 4.95 -12.37
N LEU A 347 -22.87 5.36 -13.53
CA LEU A 347 -22.74 4.50 -14.70
C LEU A 347 -21.78 3.33 -14.42
N ASN A 348 -20.66 3.59 -13.76
CA ASN A 348 -19.69 2.55 -13.41
C ASN A 348 -20.24 1.64 -12.30
N ALA A 349 -20.95 2.21 -11.32
CA ALA A 349 -21.63 1.45 -10.27
C ALA A 349 -22.72 0.54 -10.86
N GLU A 350 -23.44 0.99 -11.88
CA GLU A 350 -24.42 0.19 -12.58
C GLU A 350 -23.79 -0.99 -13.33
N LEU A 351 -22.65 -0.79 -14.02
CA LEU A 351 -21.91 -1.90 -14.62
C LEU A 351 -21.49 -2.93 -13.57
N ALA A 352 -20.94 -2.47 -12.44
CA ALA A 352 -20.58 -3.33 -11.33
C ALA A 352 -21.78 -4.14 -10.81
N ALA A 353 -22.89 -3.46 -10.53
CA ALA A 353 -24.11 -4.10 -10.05
C ALA A 353 -24.66 -5.15 -11.03
N MET A 354 -24.64 -4.85 -12.34
CA MET A 354 -25.06 -5.80 -13.36
C MET A 354 -24.20 -7.07 -13.35
N TRP A 355 -22.87 -6.92 -13.31
CA TRP A 355 -21.94 -8.05 -13.34
C TRP A 355 -21.95 -8.87 -12.04
N ILE A 356 -22.25 -8.23 -10.90
CA ILE A 356 -22.47 -8.93 -9.62
C ILE A 356 -23.75 -9.77 -9.70
N ASN A 357 -24.85 -9.16 -10.16
CA ASN A 357 -26.18 -9.77 -10.14
C ASN A 357 -26.35 -10.91 -11.16
N ASP A 358 -25.64 -10.88 -12.28
CA ASP A 358 -25.75 -11.89 -13.34
C ASP A 358 -24.67 -12.97 -13.28
N GLY A 359 -23.77 -12.93 -12.28
CA GLY A 359 -22.70 -13.90 -12.07
C GLY A 359 -21.44 -13.66 -12.92
N THR A 360 -21.41 -12.64 -13.78
CA THR A 360 -20.21 -12.30 -14.57
C THR A 360 -19.02 -12.03 -13.67
N ALA A 361 -19.23 -11.30 -12.55
CA ALA A 361 -18.16 -10.98 -11.62
C ALA A 361 -17.54 -12.25 -11.02
N ASP A 362 -18.35 -13.23 -10.64
CA ASP A 362 -17.86 -14.50 -10.06
C ASP A 362 -17.06 -15.31 -11.10
N GLN A 363 -17.52 -15.33 -12.35
CA GLN A 363 -16.79 -16.00 -13.44
C GLN A 363 -15.43 -15.34 -13.71
N VAL A 364 -15.35 -14.02 -13.67
CA VAL A 364 -14.09 -13.28 -13.86
C VAL A 364 -13.12 -13.59 -12.70
N VAL A 365 -13.59 -13.56 -11.44
CA VAL A 365 -12.78 -13.93 -10.27
C VAL A 365 -12.19 -15.32 -10.43
N GLU A 366 -13.02 -16.31 -10.80
CA GLU A 366 -12.58 -17.68 -10.97
C GLU A 366 -11.55 -17.84 -12.12
N ASN A 367 -11.76 -17.15 -13.25
CA ASN A 367 -10.79 -17.15 -14.34
C ASN A 367 -9.44 -16.55 -13.92
N LYS A 368 -9.46 -15.45 -13.16
CA LYS A 368 -8.24 -14.81 -12.63
C LYS A 368 -7.52 -15.71 -11.61
N ARG A 369 -8.25 -16.42 -10.75
CA ARG A 369 -7.68 -17.42 -9.83
C ARG A 369 -6.92 -18.51 -10.58
N ARG A 370 -7.52 -19.07 -11.63
CA ARG A 370 -6.88 -20.12 -12.46
C ARG A 370 -5.63 -19.61 -13.17
N ALA A 371 -5.68 -18.38 -13.67
CA ALA A 371 -4.51 -17.77 -14.30
C ALA A 371 -3.40 -17.48 -13.28
N ALA A 372 -3.75 -16.96 -12.09
CA ALA A 372 -2.80 -16.74 -11.01
C ALA A 372 -2.14 -18.03 -10.54
N ALA A 373 -2.91 -19.12 -10.44
CA ALA A 373 -2.37 -20.43 -10.05
C ALA A 373 -1.27 -20.92 -11.01
N ARG A 374 -1.48 -20.77 -12.33
CA ARG A 374 -0.44 -21.12 -13.32
C ARG A 374 0.81 -20.26 -13.18
N ARG A 375 0.65 -18.96 -12.91
CA ARG A 375 1.74 -18.02 -12.69
C ARG A 375 2.51 -18.30 -11.41
N TYR A 376 1.80 -18.71 -10.36
CA TYR A 376 2.41 -19.15 -9.11
C TYR A 376 3.26 -20.41 -9.29
N MET A 377 2.74 -21.43 -10.01
CA MET A 377 3.53 -22.63 -10.34
C MET A 377 4.80 -22.29 -11.13
N LEU A 378 4.70 -21.43 -12.13
CA LEU A 378 5.87 -20.94 -12.87
C LEU A 378 6.89 -20.27 -11.93
N ALA A 379 6.43 -19.46 -10.97
CA ALA A 379 7.34 -18.84 -10.00
C ALA A 379 8.00 -19.89 -9.09
N CYS A 380 7.29 -20.95 -8.69
CA CYS A 380 7.87 -22.06 -7.94
C CYS A 380 8.98 -22.76 -8.74
N ASP A 381 8.76 -23.02 -10.02
CA ASP A 381 9.72 -23.71 -10.88
C ASP A 381 10.96 -22.82 -11.13
N VAL A 382 10.76 -21.56 -11.49
CA VAL A 382 11.89 -20.65 -11.84
C VAL A 382 12.71 -20.24 -10.63
N LEU A 383 12.06 -20.03 -9.47
CA LEU A 383 12.69 -19.59 -8.23
C LEU A 383 13.01 -20.78 -7.30
N GLU A 384 13.11 -22.01 -7.84
CA GLU A 384 13.54 -23.17 -7.05
C GLU A 384 14.87 -22.89 -6.34
N GLY A 385 14.94 -23.18 -5.04
CA GLY A 385 16.09 -22.91 -4.17
C GLY A 385 16.08 -21.55 -3.48
N PHE A 386 15.19 -20.64 -3.84
CA PHE A 386 14.95 -19.41 -3.11
C PHE A 386 13.79 -19.53 -2.14
N ARG A 387 13.89 -18.87 -0.99
CA ARG A 387 12.81 -18.83 -0.01
C ARG A 387 11.84 -17.70 -0.34
N PHE A 388 10.58 -18.03 -0.57
CA PHE A 388 9.52 -17.04 -0.73
C PHE A 388 8.20 -17.55 -0.12
N ARG A 389 7.28 -16.63 0.10
CA ARG A 389 5.91 -16.88 0.56
C ARG A 389 4.93 -16.36 -0.47
N GLY A 390 3.81 -17.04 -0.63
CA GLY A 390 2.77 -16.66 -1.57
C GLY A 390 1.53 -17.54 -1.39
N LYS A 391 0.45 -17.14 -2.05
CA LYS A 391 -0.77 -17.94 -2.16
C LYS A 391 -0.83 -18.59 -3.53
N PRO A 392 -1.29 -19.84 -3.65
CA PRO A 392 -1.36 -20.53 -4.95
C PRO A 392 -2.16 -19.74 -6.01
N THR A 393 -3.18 -18.99 -5.60
CA THR A 393 -4.00 -18.12 -6.47
C THR A 393 -3.70 -16.64 -6.28
N GLY A 394 -2.60 -16.31 -5.57
CA GLY A 394 -2.19 -14.95 -5.27
C GLY A 394 -1.59 -14.22 -6.49
N PHE A 395 -1.66 -12.91 -6.45
CA PHE A 395 -1.16 -12.05 -7.52
C PHE A 395 0.29 -11.62 -7.34
N PHE A 396 0.91 -11.98 -6.23
CA PHE A 396 2.31 -11.67 -5.91
C PHE A 396 2.87 -12.66 -4.90
N ILE A 397 4.19 -12.69 -4.82
CA ILE A 397 4.94 -13.41 -3.81
C ILE A 397 5.80 -12.44 -3.01
N TRP A 398 6.18 -12.84 -1.81
CA TRP A 398 7.14 -12.18 -0.94
C TRP A 398 8.42 -12.98 -0.91
N LEU A 399 9.46 -12.47 -1.59
CA LEU A 399 10.74 -13.13 -1.79
C LEU A 399 11.74 -12.66 -0.72
N ASP A 400 12.24 -13.60 0.09
CA ASP A 400 13.35 -13.36 1.03
C ASP A 400 14.65 -13.29 0.22
N LEU A 401 15.47 -12.25 0.45
CA LEU A 401 16.70 -12.04 -0.30
C LEU A 401 17.89 -12.73 0.37
N PRO A 402 18.87 -13.24 -0.42
CA PRO A 402 20.10 -13.80 0.12
C PRO A 402 20.91 -12.80 0.96
N GLU A 403 21.83 -13.31 1.79
CA GLU A 403 22.69 -12.50 2.63
C GLU A 403 23.47 -11.45 1.80
N GLY A 404 23.53 -10.23 2.31
CA GLY A 404 24.17 -9.09 1.66
C GLY A 404 23.27 -8.30 0.69
N TRP A 405 22.10 -8.83 0.30
CA TRP A 405 21.15 -8.12 -0.53
C TRP A 405 20.19 -7.27 0.32
N THR A 406 19.79 -6.11 -0.22
CA THR A 406 18.69 -5.29 0.24
C THR A 406 17.63 -5.19 -0.86
N GLY A 407 16.38 -4.85 -0.51
CA GLY A 407 15.33 -4.63 -1.51
C GLY A 407 15.72 -3.55 -2.51
N GLN A 408 16.31 -2.46 -2.05
CA GLN A 408 16.80 -1.37 -2.90
C GLN A 408 17.90 -1.81 -3.86
N ALA A 409 18.87 -2.62 -3.40
CA ALA A 409 19.94 -3.16 -4.25
C ALA A 409 19.34 -4.05 -5.36
N LEU A 410 18.35 -4.88 -5.02
CA LEU A 410 17.63 -5.68 -6.01
C LEU A 410 16.87 -4.82 -7.01
N GLU A 411 16.16 -3.78 -6.56
CA GLU A 411 15.46 -2.84 -7.47
C GLU A 411 16.41 -2.23 -8.50
N GLN A 412 17.56 -1.75 -8.05
CA GLN A 412 18.55 -1.13 -8.93
C GLN A 412 19.16 -2.13 -9.93
N ALA A 413 19.55 -3.32 -9.46
CA ALA A 413 20.10 -4.36 -10.30
C ALA A 413 19.09 -4.89 -11.34
N ALA A 414 17.82 -5.04 -10.93
CA ALA A 414 16.73 -5.46 -11.80
C ALA A 414 16.40 -4.39 -12.85
N ALA A 415 16.31 -3.13 -12.46
CA ALA A 415 16.06 -2.01 -13.36
C ALA A 415 17.14 -1.89 -14.44
N ALA A 416 18.42 -2.10 -14.09
CA ALA A 416 19.53 -2.12 -15.05
C ALA A 416 19.42 -3.25 -16.10
N LYS A 417 18.65 -4.31 -15.80
CA LYS A 417 18.33 -5.43 -16.71
C LYS A 417 16.93 -5.38 -17.30
N GLY A 418 16.24 -4.26 -17.17
CA GLY A 418 14.90 -4.04 -17.74
C GLY A 418 13.75 -4.72 -16.97
N VAL A 419 13.91 -4.95 -15.66
CA VAL A 419 12.86 -5.52 -14.79
C VAL A 419 12.53 -4.52 -13.69
N ASN A 420 11.26 -4.20 -13.51
CA ASN A 420 10.77 -3.44 -12.35
C ASN A 420 10.33 -4.41 -11.25
N VAL A 421 10.78 -4.19 -10.00
CA VAL A 421 10.40 -4.97 -8.82
C VAL A 421 10.37 -4.04 -7.60
N PHE A 422 9.64 -4.38 -6.55
CA PHE A 422 9.51 -3.53 -5.36
C PHE A 422 10.14 -4.17 -4.13
N GLY A 423 11.21 -3.54 -3.60
CA GLY A 423 11.85 -3.90 -2.35
C GLY A 423 10.99 -3.60 -1.12
N ALA A 424 11.33 -4.24 -0.01
CA ALA A 424 10.62 -4.11 1.25
C ALA A 424 10.55 -2.67 1.78
N GLU A 425 11.52 -1.84 1.45
CA GLU A 425 11.64 -0.44 1.88
C GLU A 425 10.43 0.41 1.47
N LYS A 426 9.80 0.10 0.32
CA LYS A 426 8.58 0.80 -0.14
C LYS A 426 7.39 0.58 0.78
N PHE A 427 7.36 -0.54 1.48
CA PHE A 427 6.24 -0.97 2.33
C PHE A 427 6.47 -0.68 3.82
N ALA A 428 7.72 -0.47 4.25
CA ALA A 428 8.09 -0.31 5.65
C ALA A 428 7.45 0.94 6.28
N VAL A 429 6.92 0.78 7.49
CA VAL A 429 6.47 1.85 8.37
C VAL A 429 7.59 2.11 9.38
N GLY A 430 8.38 3.16 9.14
CA GLY A 430 9.59 3.44 9.91
C GLY A 430 10.86 3.22 9.07
N THR A 431 11.99 3.00 9.72
CA THR A 431 13.32 3.00 9.07
C THR A 431 13.91 1.61 8.82
N ILE A 432 13.28 0.56 9.33
CA ILE A 432 13.81 -0.82 9.24
C ILE A 432 12.93 -1.60 8.27
N ALA A 433 13.52 -2.10 7.19
CA ALA A 433 12.91 -3.02 6.26
C ALA A 433 13.68 -4.35 6.27
N PRO A 434 13.00 -5.50 6.13
CA PRO A 434 13.68 -6.78 5.96
C PRO A 434 14.39 -6.86 4.60
N ALA A 435 15.38 -7.74 4.47
CA ALA A 435 16.00 -8.08 3.19
C ALA A 435 15.01 -8.92 2.36
N ALA A 436 14.09 -8.26 1.69
CA ALA A 436 13.00 -8.92 0.96
C ALA A 436 12.46 -8.02 -0.16
N ALA A 437 11.71 -8.64 -1.08
CA ALA A 437 11.02 -7.93 -2.17
C ALA A 437 9.66 -8.53 -2.45
N ARG A 438 8.69 -7.69 -2.86
CA ARG A 438 7.43 -8.15 -3.42
C ARG A 438 7.59 -8.29 -4.94
N VAL A 439 7.36 -9.50 -5.44
CA VAL A 439 7.38 -9.82 -6.87
C VAL A 439 5.95 -10.04 -7.34
N SER A 440 5.48 -9.18 -8.24
CA SER A 440 4.17 -9.31 -8.87
C SER A 440 4.18 -10.46 -9.87
N LEU A 441 3.19 -11.34 -9.78
CA LEU A 441 2.95 -12.41 -10.75
C LEU A 441 1.97 -11.98 -11.86
N THR A 442 1.36 -10.79 -11.71
CA THR A 442 0.31 -10.30 -12.60
C THR A 442 0.60 -8.91 -13.17
N GLY A 443 1.82 -8.42 -13.00
CA GLY A 443 2.25 -7.13 -13.55
C GLY A 443 2.38 -7.14 -15.07
N THR A 444 2.68 -8.32 -15.65
CA THR A 444 2.68 -8.57 -17.10
C THR A 444 1.45 -9.36 -17.50
N ASP A 445 0.87 -9.09 -18.67
CA ASP A 445 -0.24 -9.89 -19.19
C ASP A 445 0.24 -11.25 -19.78
N ASP A 446 1.41 -11.27 -20.37
CA ASP A 446 2.00 -12.46 -20.98
C ASP A 446 2.73 -13.33 -19.95
N LEU A 447 2.59 -14.65 -20.08
CA LEU A 447 3.26 -15.64 -19.24
C LEU A 447 4.75 -15.75 -19.56
N ASP A 448 5.14 -15.63 -20.83
CA ASP A 448 6.53 -15.66 -21.29
C ASP A 448 7.30 -14.43 -20.77
N ASP A 449 6.65 -13.26 -20.70
CA ASP A 449 7.22 -12.06 -20.10
C ASP A 449 7.43 -12.22 -18.59
N LEU A 450 6.50 -12.88 -17.90
CA LEU A 450 6.65 -13.21 -16.48
C LEU A 450 7.86 -14.16 -16.29
N GLU A 451 7.95 -15.23 -17.08
CA GLU A 451 9.07 -16.18 -17.01
C GLU A 451 10.41 -15.50 -17.19
N ARG A 452 10.54 -14.69 -18.26
CA ARG A 452 11.77 -13.92 -18.53
C ARG A 452 12.15 -13.02 -17.37
N GLY A 453 11.17 -12.30 -16.79
CA GLY A 453 11.40 -11.43 -15.63
C GLY A 453 11.86 -12.19 -14.39
N LEU A 454 11.23 -13.33 -14.10
CA LEU A 454 11.61 -14.20 -12.97
C LEU A 454 13.01 -14.81 -13.16
N VAL A 455 13.34 -15.24 -14.38
CA VAL A 455 14.70 -15.75 -14.73
C VAL A 455 15.74 -14.66 -14.51
N ILE A 456 15.50 -13.44 -14.95
CA ILE A 456 16.39 -12.30 -14.73
C ILE A 456 16.60 -12.04 -13.23
N LEU A 457 15.52 -12.04 -12.42
CA LEU A 457 15.63 -11.87 -10.97
C LEU A 457 16.44 -12.99 -10.32
N ARG A 458 16.18 -14.24 -10.69
CA ARG A 458 16.92 -15.41 -10.22
C ARG A 458 18.43 -15.25 -10.52
N ASP A 459 18.78 -14.93 -11.75
CA ASP A 459 20.17 -14.82 -12.19
C ASP A 459 20.90 -13.64 -11.52
N ILE A 460 20.18 -12.56 -11.17
CA ILE A 460 20.72 -11.47 -10.35
C ILE A 460 21.04 -11.98 -8.94
N LEU A 461 20.12 -12.70 -8.30
CA LEU A 461 20.26 -13.16 -6.92
C LEU A 461 21.26 -14.31 -6.75
N LEU A 462 21.58 -15.04 -7.82
CA LEU A 462 22.67 -16.02 -7.85
C LEU A 462 24.06 -15.34 -7.95
N GLY A 463 24.10 -14.08 -8.34
CA GLY A 463 25.31 -13.25 -8.35
C GLY A 463 25.59 -12.61 -6.99
N ASN A 464 26.73 -11.90 -6.90
CA ASN A 464 27.05 -11.12 -5.71
C ASN A 464 26.23 -9.83 -5.67
N PRO A 465 25.80 -9.36 -4.46
CA PRO A 465 25.18 -8.06 -4.31
C PRO A 465 26.13 -6.94 -4.82
N PRO A 466 25.60 -5.84 -5.35
CA PRO A 466 26.41 -4.69 -5.69
C PRO A 466 27.10 -4.13 -4.43
N VAL A 467 28.41 -3.82 -4.57
CA VAL A 467 29.26 -3.28 -3.48
C VAL A 467 28.86 -1.86 -3.12
#